data_5c9039888ac2acb5f508e61ef3176153
#
_entry.id   5c9039888ac2acb5f508e61ef3176153
#
_cell.length_a   1.000
_cell.length_b   1.000
_cell.length_c   1.000
_cell.angle_alpha   90.00
_cell.angle_beta   90.00
_cell.angle_gamma   90.00
#
_symmetry.space_group_name_H-M   'P 1'
#
loop_
_entity.id
_entity.type
_entity.pdbx_description
1 polymer ?
#
loop_
_entity_poly.entity_id
_entity_poly.type
_entity_poly.pdbx_seq_one_letter_code
_entity_poly.pdbx_strand_id
1 'polypeptide(L)'
;MTALPKRIYSLQEYFEIEHGSEEKFEYWDGNVWSMAGASPEHERVVSNMIFHLRTILRRGCSVFGSNLKVKVPLYSPYRYPDLSAYCGQGIYETMGGLDVLTNPQMIIEVLSPSTEAFDRGDKFSYYKSIESFTEYLLIAVTRPHVTQFIKQSESEWIQREATGMESKLFSPTFDIEILLSEIYLDVTFPEPSQNLFLTDR
;
A
#
# COMPACT_ATOMS: atom_id res chain seq x y z
N MET A 1 -10.23 1.06 -9.95
CA MET A 1 -9.29 1.19 -11.11
C MET A 1 -10.05 0.88 -12.40
N THR A 2 -9.92 1.72 -13.41
CA THR A 2 -10.52 1.49 -14.73
C THR A 2 -9.41 1.07 -15.69
N ALA A 3 -9.58 -0.07 -16.36
CA ALA A 3 -8.62 -0.55 -17.34
C ALA A 3 -8.75 0.24 -18.65
N LEU A 4 -7.62 0.58 -19.27
CA LEU A 4 -7.59 1.04 -20.65
C LEU A 4 -8.03 -0.09 -21.60
N PRO A 5 -8.37 0.22 -22.86
CA PRO A 5 -8.82 -0.78 -23.83
C PRO A 5 -7.87 -1.99 -23.87
N LYS A 6 -8.44 -3.17 -23.97
CA LYS A 6 -7.77 -4.47 -23.87
C LYS A 6 -6.76 -4.68 -24.99
N ARG A 7 -5.56 -4.11 -24.87
CA ARG A 7 -4.39 -4.41 -25.68
C ARG A 7 -3.20 -4.61 -24.75
N ILE A 8 -2.20 -5.31 -25.22
CA ILE A 8 -0.94 -5.47 -24.49
C ILE A 8 -0.07 -4.25 -24.80
N TYR A 9 0.27 -3.48 -23.76
CA TYR A 9 1.15 -2.33 -23.83
C TYR A 9 2.58 -2.74 -23.54
N SER A 10 3.53 -2.18 -24.27
CA SER A 10 4.94 -2.25 -23.90
C SER A 10 5.23 -1.29 -22.74
N LEU A 11 6.36 -1.50 -22.06
CA LEU A 11 6.81 -0.59 -21.00
C LEU A 11 7.05 0.83 -21.53
N GLN A 12 7.51 0.96 -22.76
CA GLN A 12 7.71 2.26 -23.39
C GLN A 12 6.37 2.99 -23.61
N GLU A 13 5.36 2.29 -24.15
CA GLU A 13 4.01 2.86 -24.31
C GLU A 13 3.40 3.26 -22.97
N TYR A 14 3.64 2.50 -21.91
CA TYR A 14 3.23 2.87 -20.56
C TYR A 14 3.85 4.22 -20.13
N PHE A 15 5.16 4.40 -20.33
CA PHE A 15 5.79 5.68 -20.01
C PHE A 15 5.28 6.84 -20.87
N GLU A 16 5.00 6.61 -22.15
CA GLU A 16 4.40 7.64 -23.03
C GLU A 16 3.01 8.06 -22.54
N ILE A 17 2.17 7.08 -22.10
CA ILE A 17 0.85 7.35 -21.52
C ILE A 17 1.00 8.17 -20.24
N GLU A 18 1.88 7.75 -19.34
CA GLU A 18 2.09 8.38 -18.05
C GLU A 18 2.65 9.80 -18.17
N HIS A 19 3.59 10.03 -19.09
CA HIS A 19 4.12 11.37 -19.37
C HIS A 19 3.12 12.29 -20.09
N GLY A 20 2.23 11.71 -20.87
CA GLY A 20 1.22 12.47 -21.62
C GLY A 20 -0.05 12.77 -20.83
N SER A 21 -0.15 12.33 -19.58
CA SER A 21 -1.33 12.45 -18.75
C SER A 21 -1.02 13.12 -17.40
N GLU A 22 -2.00 13.83 -16.86
CA GLU A 22 -1.97 14.30 -15.46
C GLU A 22 -2.42 13.20 -14.49
N GLU A 23 -2.97 12.09 -15.00
CA GLU A 23 -3.36 10.93 -14.21
C GLU A 23 -2.17 10.01 -13.97
N LYS A 24 -2.19 9.29 -12.83
CA LYS A 24 -1.25 8.22 -12.52
C LYS A 24 -1.73 6.91 -13.13
N PHE A 25 -0.79 6.13 -13.61
CA PHE A 25 -1.05 4.80 -14.13
C PHE A 25 -0.14 3.76 -13.49
N GLU A 26 -0.67 2.59 -13.26
CA GLU A 26 0.11 1.40 -12.95
C GLU A 26 0.21 0.50 -14.19
N TYR A 27 1.38 -0.08 -14.37
CA TYR A 27 1.64 -1.06 -15.43
C TYR A 27 1.78 -2.45 -14.83
N TRP A 28 1.07 -3.41 -15.39
CA TRP A 28 1.20 -4.80 -15.00
C TRP A 28 0.94 -5.73 -16.18
N ASP A 29 1.95 -6.55 -16.51
CA ASP A 29 1.87 -7.62 -17.51
C ASP A 29 1.19 -7.16 -18.82
N GLY A 30 1.67 -6.03 -19.34
CA GLY A 30 1.11 -5.43 -20.55
C GLY A 30 -0.21 -4.69 -20.36
N ASN A 31 -0.76 -4.64 -19.17
CA ASN A 31 -1.96 -3.86 -18.88
C ASN A 31 -1.60 -2.54 -18.21
N VAL A 32 -2.32 -1.49 -18.55
CA VAL A 32 -2.19 -0.15 -17.97
C VAL A 32 -3.50 0.20 -17.27
N TRP A 33 -3.39 0.58 -16.00
CA TRP A 33 -4.51 0.88 -15.12
C TRP A 33 -4.43 2.32 -14.65
N SER A 34 -5.47 3.10 -14.87
CA SER A 34 -5.58 4.42 -14.26
C SER A 34 -5.82 4.27 -12.76
N MET A 35 -5.07 5.03 -11.97
CA MET A 35 -5.27 5.13 -10.52
C MET A 35 -6.41 6.13 -10.28
N ALA A 36 -7.63 5.63 -10.15
CA ALA A 36 -8.79 6.44 -9.82
C ALA A 36 -8.65 7.05 -8.41
N GLY A 37 -9.35 8.17 -8.18
CA GLY A 37 -9.39 8.82 -6.88
C GLY A 37 -9.85 7.89 -5.75
N ALA A 38 -9.41 8.19 -4.53
CA ALA A 38 -9.77 7.46 -3.33
C ALA A 38 -10.98 8.08 -2.62
N SER A 39 -11.61 7.33 -1.71
CA SER A 39 -12.64 7.87 -0.84
C SER A 39 -12.05 8.81 0.22
N PRO A 40 -12.83 9.74 0.80
CA PRO A 40 -12.36 10.59 1.90
C PRO A 40 -11.81 9.78 3.08
N GLU A 41 -12.41 8.63 3.40
CA GLU A 41 -11.98 7.79 4.51
C GLU A 41 -10.64 7.10 4.22
N HIS A 42 -10.41 6.70 2.97
CA HIS A 42 -9.13 6.17 2.54
C HIS A 42 -8.02 7.23 2.70
N GLU A 43 -8.24 8.44 2.18
CA GLU A 43 -7.27 9.54 2.29
C GLU A 43 -7.03 9.96 3.74
N ARG A 44 -8.04 9.87 4.61
CA ARG A 44 -7.90 10.13 6.04
C ARG A 44 -6.98 9.12 6.70
N VAL A 45 -7.17 7.83 6.44
CA VAL A 45 -6.29 6.75 6.92
C VAL A 45 -4.85 6.96 6.43
N VAL A 46 -4.66 7.26 5.14
CA VAL A 46 -3.33 7.55 4.57
C VAL A 46 -2.68 8.73 5.30
N SER A 47 -3.40 9.83 5.46
CA SER A 47 -2.88 11.05 6.12
C SER A 47 -2.53 10.80 7.58
N ASN A 48 -3.40 10.11 8.31
CA ASN A 48 -3.16 9.76 9.72
C ASN A 48 -1.93 8.86 9.86
N MET A 49 -1.80 7.86 8.97
CA MET A 49 -0.68 6.93 8.99
C MET A 49 0.65 7.64 8.67
N ILE A 50 0.68 8.56 7.71
CA ILE A 50 1.86 9.40 7.44
C ILE A 50 2.23 10.21 8.68
N PHE A 51 1.27 10.91 9.28
CA PHE A 51 1.50 11.74 10.45
C PHE A 51 2.00 10.90 11.63
N HIS A 52 1.34 9.78 11.92
CA HIS A 52 1.72 8.89 13.01
C HIS A 52 3.14 8.35 12.82
N LEU A 53 3.46 7.77 11.67
CA LEU A 53 4.82 7.28 11.37
C LEU A 53 5.87 8.40 11.43
N ARG A 54 5.59 9.58 10.88
CA ARG A 54 6.52 10.72 10.95
C ARG A 54 6.79 11.20 12.37
N THR A 55 5.83 10.99 13.28
CA THR A 55 5.95 11.38 14.68
C THR A 55 6.78 10.38 15.49
N ILE A 56 6.59 9.07 15.25
CA ILE A 56 7.22 8.02 16.06
C ILE A 56 8.53 7.48 15.48
N LEU A 57 8.75 7.63 14.17
CA LEU A 57 10.01 7.20 13.54
C LEU A 57 11.16 8.12 13.94
N ARG A 58 12.30 7.50 14.23
CA ARG A 58 13.54 8.22 14.55
C ARG A 58 14.07 9.04 13.35
N ARG A 59 15.00 9.95 13.60
CA ARG A 59 15.71 10.68 12.54
C ARG A 59 16.42 9.71 11.59
N GLY A 60 16.43 10.03 10.29
CA GLY A 60 17.02 9.18 9.26
C GLY A 60 16.04 8.17 8.65
N CYS A 61 14.77 8.22 9.05
CA CYS A 61 13.71 7.48 8.38
C CYS A 61 12.86 8.41 7.51
N SER A 62 12.34 7.88 6.41
CA SER A 62 11.47 8.59 5.48
C SER A 62 10.17 7.82 5.25
N VAL A 63 9.08 8.56 5.13
CA VAL A 63 7.74 8.03 4.80
C VAL A 63 7.23 8.83 3.60
N PHE A 64 6.78 8.14 2.58
CA PHE A 64 6.23 8.71 1.35
C PHE A 64 4.84 8.18 1.07
N GLY A 65 3.98 9.03 0.55
CA GLY A 65 2.68 8.66 0.03
C GLY A 65 2.74 8.20 -1.42
N SER A 66 1.57 7.99 -2.02
CA SER A 66 1.36 7.40 -3.34
C SER A 66 1.92 8.19 -4.53
N ASN A 67 2.65 9.28 -4.31
CA ASN A 67 3.30 10.04 -5.39
C ASN A 67 4.71 9.51 -5.72
N LEU A 68 5.29 8.68 -4.86
CA LEU A 68 6.60 8.07 -5.10
C LEU A 68 6.41 6.63 -5.58
N LYS A 69 6.92 6.34 -6.76
CA LYS A 69 6.96 4.98 -7.29
C LYS A 69 7.93 4.11 -6.51
N VAL A 70 7.59 2.84 -6.40
CA VAL A 70 8.46 1.78 -5.90
C VAL A 70 8.78 0.84 -7.05
N LYS A 71 10.07 0.51 -7.20
CA LYS A 71 10.53 -0.51 -8.17
C LYS A 71 10.22 -1.90 -7.64
N VAL A 72 9.62 -2.71 -8.49
CA VAL A 72 9.35 -4.13 -8.22
C VAL A 72 10.18 -4.96 -9.20
N PRO A 73 11.20 -5.72 -8.76
CA PRO A 73 12.12 -6.43 -9.65
C PRO A 73 11.46 -7.50 -10.52
N LEU A 74 10.40 -8.16 -10.01
CA LEU A 74 9.68 -9.22 -10.73
C LEU A 74 8.31 -8.73 -11.19
N TYR A 75 7.88 -9.16 -12.38
CA TYR A 75 6.54 -9.06 -12.98
C TYR A 75 6.08 -7.68 -13.42
N SER A 76 6.32 -6.63 -12.68
CA SER A 76 5.93 -5.28 -13.07
C SER A 76 6.91 -4.30 -12.48
N PRO A 77 7.57 -3.48 -13.30
CA PRO A 77 8.71 -2.74 -12.80
C PRO A 77 8.36 -1.66 -11.79
N TYR A 78 7.08 -1.20 -11.71
CA TYR A 78 6.74 -0.03 -10.91
C TYR A 78 5.34 -0.09 -10.34
N ARG A 79 5.22 0.32 -9.04
CA ARG A 79 3.98 0.46 -8.31
C ARG A 79 3.91 1.78 -7.57
N TYR A 80 2.71 2.23 -7.32
CA TYR A 80 2.41 3.34 -6.44
C TYR A 80 1.72 2.79 -5.17
N PRO A 81 2.45 2.34 -4.15
CA PRO A 81 1.82 1.98 -2.90
C PRO A 81 1.19 3.22 -2.26
N ASP A 82 0.15 3.04 -1.45
CA ASP A 82 -0.42 4.16 -0.70
C ASP A 82 0.63 4.81 0.20
N LEU A 83 1.49 4.00 0.85
CA LEU A 83 2.66 4.49 1.55
C LEU A 83 3.85 3.54 1.39
N SER A 84 5.04 4.14 1.41
CA SER A 84 6.32 3.42 1.53
C SER A 84 7.21 4.08 2.56
N ALA A 85 7.98 3.28 3.31
CA ALA A 85 8.90 3.79 4.32
C ALA A 85 10.21 3.02 4.33
N TYR A 86 11.28 3.74 4.71
CA TYR A 86 12.60 3.18 4.97
C TYR A 86 13.35 3.99 6.02
N CYS A 87 14.35 3.38 6.66
CA CYS A 87 15.34 4.06 7.49
C CYS A 87 16.74 3.89 6.90
N GLY A 88 17.59 4.90 7.08
CA GLY A 88 18.91 4.95 6.48
C GLY A 88 18.93 5.67 5.15
N GLN A 89 19.75 5.22 4.21
CA GLN A 89 19.89 5.85 2.90
C GLN A 89 18.84 5.31 1.94
N GLY A 90 18.01 6.20 1.38
CA GLY A 90 17.13 5.86 0.26
C GLY A 90 17.93 5.66 -1.03
N ILE A 91 17.62 4.62 -1.77
CA ILE A 91 18.22 4.31 -3.07
C ILE A 91 17.17 4.55 -4.14
N TYR A 92 17.51 5.39 -5.12
CA TYR A 92 16.60 5.78 -6.18
C TYR A 92 17.21 5.49 -7.54
N GLU A 93 16.36 5.12 -8.48
CA GLU A 93 16.68 5.06 -9.90
C GLU A 93 15.81 6.07 -10.64
N THR A 94 16.36 6.69 -11.69
CA THR A 94 15.56 7.57 -12.55
C THR A 94 15.05 6.76 -13.74
N MET A 95 13.73 6.68 -13.88
CA MET A 95 13.06 5.96 -14.96
C MET A 95 12.00 6.85 -15.60
N GLY A 96 12.10 7.00 -16.93
CA GLY A 96 11.16 7.88 -17.63
C GLY A 96 11.13 9.32 -17.10
N GLY A 97 12.25 9.83 -16.55
CA GLY A 97 12.32 11.17 -15.95
C GLY A 97 11.75 11.28 -14.52
N LEU A 98 11.31 10.19 -13.91
CA LEU A 98 10.80 10.14 -12.54
C LEU A 98 11.74 9.34 -11.64
N ASP A 99 11.89 9.78 -10.40
CA ASP A 99 12.62 9.02 -9.39
C ASP A 99 11.77 7.90 -8.82
N VAL A 100 12.35 6.72 -8.72
CA VAL A 100 11.72 5.49 -8.26
C VAL A 100 12.51 4.94 -7.08
N LEU A 101 11.85 4.72 -5.95
CA LEU A 101 12.46 4.12 -4.76
C LEU A 101 12.70 2.62 -5.02
N THR A 102 13.92 2.15 -4.76
CA THR A 102 14.29 0.75 -4.99
C THR A 102 14.44 -0.06 -3.71
N ASN A 103 14.53 0.60 -2.54
CA ASN A 103 14.77 -0.06 -1.27
C ASN A 103 13.77 0.30 -0.15
N PRO A 104 12.44 0.23 -0.39
CA PRO A 104 11.47 0.33 0.69
C PRO A 104 11.66 -0.83 1.67
N GLN A 105 11.51 -0.57 2.96
CA GLN A 105 11.53 -1.59 4.01
C GLN A 105 10.13 -1.97 4.46
N MET A 106 9.23 -0.98 4.47
CA MET A 106 7.80 -1.17 4.75
C MET A 106 6.98 -0.62 3.61
N ILE A 107 5.94 -1.34 3.23
CA ILE A 107 4.90 -0.90 2.29
C ILE A 107 3.55 -1.03 2.99
N ILE A 108 2.66 -0.08 2.75
CA ILE A 108 1.33 -0.02 3.34
C ILE A 108 0.33 0.23 2.23
N GLU A 109 -0.73 -0.58 2.21
CA GLU A 109 -1.88 -0.39 1.33
C GLU A 109 -3.14 -0.20 2.18
N VAL A 110 -3.92 0.78 1.83
CA VAL A 110 -5.22 1.07 2.44
C VAL A 110 -6.28 0.43 1.56
N LEU A 111 -6.91 -0.61 2.08
CA LEU A 111 -7.78 -1.49 1.31
C LEU A 111 -9.06 -0.79 0.85
N SER A 112 -9.34 -0.87 -0.44
CA SER A 112 -10.63 -0.52 -1.00
C SER A 112 -11.37 -1.77 -1.47
N PRO A 113 -12.71 -1.77 -1.52
CA PRO A 113 -13.46 -2.94 -2.01
C PRO A 113 -13.05 -3.41 -3.42
N SER A 114 -12.54 -2.50 -4.25
CA SER A 114 -12.13 -2.80 -5.63
C SER A 114 -10.73 -3.37 -5.75
N THR A 115 -9.84 -3.17 -4.76
CA THR A 115 -8.43 -3.56 -4.83
C THR A 115 -8.02 -4.58 -3.79
N GLU A 116 -8.82 -4.79 -2.74
CA GLU A 116 -8.47 -5.63 -1.59
C GLU A 116 -7.95 -7.02 -1.99
N ALA A 117 -8.62 -7.70 -2.90
CA ALA A 117 -8.21 -9.04 -3.32
C ALA A 117 -6.82 -9.02 -3.99
N PHE A 118 -6.54 -8.00 -4.78
CA PHE A 118 -5.26 -7.81 -5.45
C PHE A 118 -4.15 -7.43 -4.45
N ASP A 119 -4.43 -6.52 -3.53
CA ASP A 119 -3.48 -6.06 -2.51
C ASP A 119 -3.08 -7.19 -1.56
N ARG A 120 -4.04 -8.08 -1.21
CA ARG A 120 -3.80 -9.28 -0.37
C ARG A 120 -3.06 -10.40 -1.09
N GLY A 121 -3.17 -10.48 -2.40
CA GLY A 121 -2.67 -11.59 -3.23
C GLY A 121 -1.45 -11.22 -4.06
N ASP A 122 -1.69 -10.92 -5.33
CA ASP A 122 -0.65 -10.75 -6.34
C ASP A 122 0.29 -9.58 -6.01
N LYS A 123 -0.23 -8.44 -5.56
CA LYS A 123 0.56 -7.26 -5.23
C LYS A 123 1.56 -7.55 -4.11
N PHE A 124 1.13 -8.26 -3.06
CA PHE A 124 2.02 -8.72 -2.00
C PHE A 124 3.09 -9.68 -2.53
N SER A 125 2.72 -10.62 -3.41
CA SER A 125 3.66 -11.56 -4.01
C SER A 125 4.73 -10.84 -4.84
N TYR A 126 4.38 -9.75 -5.52
CA TYR A 126 5.33 -8.93 -6.27
C TYR A 126 6.27 -8.14 -5.35
N TYR A 127 5.75 -7.54 -4.29
CA TYR A 127 6.58 -6.80 -3.33
C TYR A 127 7.61 -7.68 -2.64
N LYS A 128 7.35 -8.97 -2.45
CA LYS A 128 8.33 -9.93 -1.91
C LYS A 128 9.61 -10.05 -2.72
N SER A 129 9.60 -9.64 -4.01
CA SER A 129 10.80 -9.62 -4.85
C SER A 129 11.75 -8.45 -4.53
N ILE A 130 11.34 -7.50 -3.71
CA ILE A 130 12.18 -6.39 -3.27
C ILE A 130 13.00 -6.87 -2.07
N GLU A 131 14.32 -6.90 -2.21
CA GLU A 131 15.24 -7.44 -1.20
C GLU A 131 15.10 -6.77 0.17
N SER A 132 14.98 -5.44 0.18
CA SER A 132 14.83 -4.62 1.40
C SER A 132 13.47 -4.70 2.07
N PHE A 133 12.46 -5.23 1.38
CA PHE A 133 11.09 -5.27 1.86
C PHE A 133 10.92 -6.33 2.95
N THR A 134 10.60 -5.87 4.16
CA THR A 134 10.52 -6.71 5.36
C THR A 134 9.17 -6.65 6.05
N GLU A 135 8.32 -5.66 5.72
CA GLU A 135 7.04 -5.51 6.41
C GLU A 135 5.96 -4.95 5.47
N TYR A 136 4.78 -5.58 5.50
CA TYR A 136 3.61 -5.17 4.73
C TYR A 136 2.41 -4.97 5.65
N LEU A 137 1.77 -3.81 5.55
CA LEU A 137 0.54 -3.51 6.27
C LEU A 137 -0.62 -3.35 5.30
N LEU A 138 -1.73 -3.99 5.62
CA LEU A 138 -3.01 -3.86 4.91
C LEU A 138 -4.02 -3.26 5.88
N ILE A 139 -4.48 -2.05 5.63
CA ILE A 139 -5.33 -1.27 6.52
C ILE A 139 -6.75 -1.22 5.94
N ALA A 140 -7.73 -1.77 6.65
CA ALA A 140 -9.12 -1.74 6.21
C ALA A 140 -9.74 -0.36 6.47
N VAL A 141 -10.52 0.20 5.52
CA VAL A 141 -11.25 1.46 5.72
C VAL A 141 -12.65 1.27 6.31
N THR A 142 -13.15 0.05 6.32
CA THR A 142 -14.53 -0.26 6.73
C THR A 142 -14.67 -0.62 8.21
N ARG A 143 -13.55 -0.84 8.88
CA ARG A 143 -13.48 -1.22 10.31
C ARG A 143 -12.07 -1.03 10.85
N PRO A 144 -11.87 -0.84 12.15
CA PRO A 144 -10.53 -0.76 12.74
C PRO A 144 -9.87 -2.15 12.73
N HIS A 145 -9.16 -2.43 11.62
CA HIS A 145 -8.51 -3.71 11.38
C HIS A 145 -7.30 -3.54 10.49
N VAL A 146 -6.15 -4.07 10.93
CA VAL A 146 -4.90 -4.06 10.19
C VAL A 146 -4.35 -5.48 10.14
N THR A 147 -4.01 -5.95 8.94
CA THR A 147 -3.25 -7.17 8.71
C THR A 147 -1.78 -6.79 8.48
N GLN A 148 -0.88 -7.38 9.25
CA GLN A 148 0.56 -7.17 9.16
C GLN A 148 1.25 -8.46 8.71
N PHE A 149 2.11 -8.37 7.70
CA PHE A 149 3.02 -9.43 7.30
C PHE A 149 4.45 -9.01 7.60
N ILE A 150 5.20 -9.89 8.24
CA ILE A 150 6.58 -9.66 8.68
C ILE A 150 7.47 -10.75 8.10
N LYS A 151 8.51 -10.37 7.34
CA LYS A 151 9.49 -11.28 6.77
C LYS A 151 10.33 -11.92 7.90
N GLN A 152 10.40 -13.24 7.90
CA GLN A 152 11.25 -14.00 8.81
C GLN A 152 12.49 -14.54 8.09
N SER A 153 12.32 -14.97 6.85
CA SER A 153 13.36 -15.43 5.95
C SER A 153 12.99 -15.14 4.50
N GLU A 154 13.81 -15.56 3.55
CA GLU A 154 13.52 -15.37 2.13
C GLU A 154 12.19 -16.01 1.67
N SER A 155 11.77 -17.08 2.34
CA SER A 155 10.56 -17.84 1.98
C SER A 155 9.46 -17.80 3.03
N GLU A 156 9.68 -17.16 4.17
CA GLU A 156 8.76 -17.23 5.31
C GLU A 156 8.31 -15.85 5.77
N TRP A 157 6.99 -15.69 5.88
CA TRP A 157 6.33 -14.48 6.38
C TRP A 157 5.34 -14.85 7.47
N ILE A 158 5.38 -14.14 8.58
CA ILE A 158 4.38 -14.25 9.65
C ILE A 158 3.29 -13.23 9.41
N GLN A 159 2.03 -13.69 9.46
CA GLN A 159 0.86 -12.83 9.50
C GLN A 159 0.42 -12.57 10.93
N ARG A 160 0.11 -11.31 11.23
CA ARG A 160 -0.54 -10.86 12.47
C ARG A 160 -1.72 -9.98 12.13
N GLU A 161 -2.66 -9.88 13.06
CA GLU A 161 -3.82 -9.02 12.92
C GLU A 161 -4.05 -8.21 14.19
N ALA A 162 -4.45 -6.96 14.03
CA ALA A 162 -4.92 -6.12 15.10
C ALA A 162 -6.34 -5.64 14.77
N THR A 163 -7.24 -5.74 15.72
CA THR A 163 -8.65 -5.38 15.57
C THR A 163 -9.13 -4.55 16.74
N GLY A 164 -9.85 -3.48 16.45
CA GLY A 164 -10.38 -2.55 17.45
C GLY A 164 -9.46 -1.35 17.71
N MET A 165 -10.06 -0.24 18.11
CA MET A 165 -9.39 1.05 18.28
C MET A 165 -8.25 1.02 19.31
N GLU A 166 -8.40 0.22 20.37
CA GLU A 166 -7.42 0.10 21.46
C GLU A 166 -6.24 -0.84 21.13
N SER A 167 -6.30 -1.46 19.96
CA SER A 167 -5.25 -2.40 19.53
C SER A 167 -4.02 -1.65 19.02
N LYS A 168 -2.89 -2.34 19.06
CA LYS A 168 -1.62 -1.88 18.53
C LYS A 168 -0.88 -3.00 17.82
N LEU A 169 -0.02 -2.63 16.88
CA LEU A 169 0.92 -3.49 16.20
C LEU A 169 2.34 -3.11 16.60
N PHE A 170 3.19 -4.09 16.76
CA PHE A 170 4.62 -3.85 16.86
C PHE A 170 5.27 -4.08 15.49
N SER A 171 5.96 -3.06 14.99
CA SER A 171 6.77 -3.13 13.78
C SER A 171 8.21 -3.49 14.14
N PRO A 172 8.69 -4.71 13.87
CA PRO A 172 10.08 -5.06 14.10
C PRO A 172 11.03 -4.39 13.11
N THR A 173 10.56 -4.01 11.93
CA THR A 173 11.35 -3.30 10.91
C THR A 173 11.89 -1.97 11.42
N PHE A 174 11.10 -1.26 12.19
CA PHE A 174 11.46 0.07 12.70
C PHE A 174 11.56 0.15 14.23
N ASP A 175 11.26 -0.93 14.94
CA ASP A 175 11.25 -1.01 16.41
C ASP A 175 10.28 0.03 17.03
N ILE A 176 9.03 0.05 16.54
CA ILE A 176 7.98 0.99 16.95
C ILE A 176 6.66 0.28 17.22
N GLU A 177 5.80 0.89 18.04
CA GLU A 177 4.40 0.53 18.18
C GLU A 177 3.53 1.44 17.32
N ILE A 178 2.62 0.86 16.55
CA ILE A 178 1.64 1.55 15.70
C ILE A 178 0.27 1.38 16.34
N LEU A 179 -0.34 2.50 16.72
CA LEU A 179 -1.64 2.52 17.41
C LEU A 179 -2.78 2.61 16.40
N LEU A 180 -3.77 1.72 16.49
CA LEU A 180 -4.93 1.78 15.60
C LEU A 180 -5.77 3.04 15.87
N SER A 181 -5.84 3.52 17.10
CA SER A 181 -6.49 4.79 17.43
C SER A 181 -5.94 5.99 16.66
N GLU A 182 -4.64 6.00 16.38
CA GLU A 182 -3.98 7.04 15.58
C GLU A 182 -4.26 6.88 14.09
N ILE A 183 -4.24 5.64 13.59
CA ILE A 183 -4.55 5.33 12.18
C ILE A 183 -5.97 5.76 11.82
N TYR A 184 -6.91 5.47 12.73
CA TYR A 184 -8.35 5.68 12.50
C TYR A 184 -8.92 6.94 13.16
N LEU A 185 -8.06 7.90 13.52
CA LEU A 185 -8.50 9.18 14.08
C LEU A 185 -9.46 9.88 13.10
N ASP A 186 -10.66 10.22 13.58
CA ASP A 186 -11.73 10.86 12.80
C ASP A 186 -12.21 10.07 11.57
N VAL A 187 -11.92 8.77 11.48
CA VAL A 187 -12.44 7.90 10.41
C VAL A 187 -13.86 7.45 10.76
N THR A 188 -14.77 7.62 9.82
CA THR A 188 -16.15 7.15 9.95
C THR A 188 -16.30 5.79 9.29
N PHE A 189 -16.71 4.79 10.08
CA PHE A 189 -16.97 3.45 9.56
C PHE A 189 -18.41 3.31 9.05
N PRO A 190 -18.64 2.54 7.98
CA PRO A 190 -19.98 2.23 7.54
C PRO A 190 -20.73 1.44 8.63
N GLU A 191 -22.01 1.69 8.74
CA GLU A 191 -22.86 0.86 9.61
C GLU A 191 -22.73 -0.61 9.23
N PRO A 192 -22.64 -1.52 10.22
CA PRO A 192 -22.65 -2.96 9.92
C PRO A 192 -23.90 -3.27 9.10
N SER A 193 -23.74 -3.83 7.90
CA SER A 193 -24.89 -4.29 7.12
C SER A 193 -25.66 -5.26 8.02
N GLN A 194 -26.88 -4.88 8.41
CA GLN A 194 -27.81 -5.78 9.06
C GLN A 194 -28.13 -6.86 8.01
N ASN A 195 -27.35 -7.94 8.01
CA ASN A 195 -27.75 -9.15 7.33
C ASN A 195 -29.04 -9.64 7.98
N LEU A 196 -30.15 -9.28 7.36
CA LEU A 196 -31.44 -9.87 7.64
C LEU A 196 -31.35 -11.36 7.34
N PHE A 197 -30.90 -12.16 8.29
CA PHE A 197 -31.29 -13.55 8.34
C PHE A 197 -32.76 -13.57 8.84
N LEU A 198 -33.65 -13.11 7.97
CA LEU A 198 -35.04 -13.50 8.09
C LEU A 198 -35.13 -14.96 7.65
N THR A 199 -34.97 -15.84 8.60
CA THR A 199 -35.51 -17.19 8.46
C THR A 199 -37.01 -17.05 8.50
N ASP A 200 -37.62 -16.97 7.34
CA ASP A 200 -39.06 -17.31 7.20
C ASP A 200 -39.24 -18.75 7.61
N ARG A 201 -40.03 -18.92 8.67
CA ARG A 201 -40.61 -20.22 9.04
C ARG A 201 -41.89 -20.46 8.28
#